data_2c5e4e759a930a141c7469c353689844
#
_entry.id   2c5e4e759a930a141c7469c353689844
#
_cell.length_a   1.000
_cell.length_b   1.000
_cell.length_c   1.000
_cell.angle_alpha   90.00
_cell.angle_beta   90.00
_cell.angle_gamma   90.00
#
_symmetry.space_group_name_H-M   'P 1'
#
loop_
_entity.id
_entity.type
_entity.pdbx_description
1 polymer ?
#
loop_
_entity_poly.entity_id
_entity_poly.type
_entity_poly.pdbx_seq_one_letter_code
_entity_poly.pdbx_strand_id
1 'polypeptide(L)'
;DIVKKNPELLSSISPQLDFSDNTPKVGTTNYRYGTVYGVDENYIESKGYTLAKGRNIQYMDIADNKQICVIGDYINRTAYGGNAVGQTIKLGAYKFRIVGVLKAKISNHDQQEGSDDDSVYLPYTTAMRLSNESSPDSYSAIMVDEGQANEAKAAVEQGLYDIFKSDNAYYVYSASEWLEEMNRMINMVIVILTGIASISLLVGGIGIMNI
;
A
#
# COMPACT_ATOMS: atom_id res chain seq x y z
N ASP A 1 19.16 -10.32 0.45
CA ASP A 1 19.73 -11.56 1.00
C ASP A 1 18.71 -12.43 1.76
N ILE A 2 17.70 -11.86 2.42
CA ILE A 2 16.67 -12.62 3.17
C ILE A 2 15.84 -13.49 2.23
N VAL A 3 15.36 -12.95 1.08
CA VAL A 3 14.61 -13.70 0.06
C VAL A 3 15.45 -14.85 -0.52
N LYS A 4 16.75 -14.61 -0.79
CA LYS A 4 17.63 -15.64 -1.32
C LYS A 4 17.89 -16.79 -0.36
N LYS A 5 17.79 -16.53 0.95
CA LYS A 5 17.93 -17.55 2.01
C LYS A 5 16.64 -18.36 2.21
N ASN A 6 15.49 -17.79 1.88
CA ASN A 6 14.16 -18.37 2.12
C ASN A 6 13.27 -18.28 0.88
N PRO A 7 13.68 -18.82 -0.29
CA PRO A 7 12.95 -18.67 -1.55
C PRO A 7 11.60 -19.42 -1.55
N GLU A 8 11.44 -20.41 -0.66
CA GLU A 8 10.20 -21.18 -0.47
C GLU A 8 9.14 -20.39 0.32
N LEU A 9 9.55 -19.40 1.15
CA LEU A 9 8.66 -18.61 1.99
C LEU A 9 8.40 -17.22 1.42
N LEU A 10 9.41 -16.62 0.75
CA LEU A 10 9.38 -15.23 0.31
C LEU A 10 9.62 -15.11 -1.19
N SER A 11 8.70 -14.48 -1.88
CA SER A 11 8.79 -14.20 -3.32
C SER A 11 9.60 -12.93 -3.60
N SER A 12 9.33 -11.85 -2.87
CA SER A 12 10.03 -10.57 -3.04
C SER A 12 9.99 -9.73 -1.76
N ILE A 13 10.92 -8.79 -1.66
CA ILE A 13 10.88 -7.71 -0.66
C ILE A 13 11.09 -6.40 -1.42
N SER A 14 10.10 -5.51 -1.36
CA SER A 14 10.06 -4.24 -2.07
C SER A 14 10.16 -3.08 -1.07
N PRO A 15 11.09 -2.12 -1.27
CA PRO A 15 11.14 -0.90 -0.48
C PRO A 15 9.95 -0.02 -0.80
N GLN A 16 9.48 0.73 0.20
CA GLN A 16 8.45 1.74 0.05
C GLN A 16 8.86 2.99 0.81
N LEU A 17 8.80 4.13 0.13
CA LEU A 17 9.01 5.46 0.68
C LEU A 17 7.75 6.28 0.46
N ASP A 18 7.22 6.90 1.51
CA ASP A 18 6.11 7.83 1.39
C ASP A 18 6.64 9.19 0.87
N PHE A 19 6.11 9.61 -0.27
CA PHE A 19 6.45 10.89 -0.91
C PHE A 19 5.20 11.79 -1.02
N SER A 20 4.15 11.51 -0.24
CA SER A 20 2.82 12.13 -0.33
C SER A 20 2.78 13.59 0.08
N ASP A 21 3.79 14.10 0.80
CA ASP A 21 3.98 15.54 1.04
C ASP A 21 4.11 16.34 -0.25
N ASN A 22 4.46 15.68 -1.35
CA ASN A 22 4.57 16.25 -2.69
C ASN A 22 3.28 16.04 -3.50
N THR A 23 2.23 16.77 -3.15
CA THR A 23 0.91 16.67 -3.79
C THR A 23 0.99 16.65 -5.31
N PRO A 24 0.37 15.65 -5.98
CA PRO A 24 0.30 15.58 -7.43
C PRO A 24 -0.47 16.77 -8.01
N LYS A 25 0.09 17.39 -9.06
CA LYS A 25 -0.51 18.54 -9.73
C LYS A 25 -0.42 18.42 -11.24
N VAL A 26 -1.56 18.68 -11.91
CA VAL A 26 -1.66 18.73 -13.37
C VAL A 26 -2.33 20.04 -13.77
N GLY A 27 -1.62 20.90 -14.52
CA GLY A 27 -2.09 22.25 -14.83
C GLY A 27 -2.33 23.06 -13.54
N THR A 28 -3.58 23.46 -13.31
CA THR A 28 -4.04 24.18 -12.11
C THR A 28 -4.66 23.28 -11.04
N THR A 29 -4.94 22.01 -11.35
CA THR A 29 -5.62 21.07 -10.46
C THR A 29 -4.63 20.34 -9.55
N ASN A 30 -4.94 20.30 -8.26
CA ASN A 30 -4.20 19.54 -7.24
C ASN A 30 -4.99 18.29 -6.86
N TYR A 31 -4.33 17.14 -6.82
CA TYR A 31 -4.88 15.84 -6.38
C TYR A 31 -4.49 15.61 -4.92
N ARG A 32 -5.25 16.23 -3.99
CA ARG A 32 -4.88 16.30 -2.55
C ARG A 32 -4.97 14.99 -1.81
N TYR A 33 -5.83 14.09 -2.27
CA TYR A 33 -6.07 12.79 -1.63
C TYR A 33 -5.24 11.67 -2.25
N GLY A 34 -4.56 11.96 -3.35
CA GLY A 34 -3.69 11.01 -4.02
C GLY A 34 -2.43 10.71 -3.20
N THR A 35 -2.11 9.44 -3.10
CA THR A 35 -0.87 8.97 -2.46
C THR A 35 0.27 8.92 -3.45
N VAL A 36 1.49 9.23 -2.99
CA VAL A 36 2.70 9.18 -3.80
C VAL A 36 3.73 8.30 -3.11
N TYR A 37 4.14 7.22 -3.78
CA TYR A 37 5.10 6.26 -3.22
C TYR A 37 6.32 6.07 -4.10
N GLY A 38 7.50 6.12 -3.46
CA GLY A 38 8.74 5.64 -4.03
C GLY A 38 8.82 4.12 -3.87
N VAL A 39 8.92 3.38 -4.97
CA VAL A 39 8.85 1.91 -5.00
C VAL A 39 9.87 1.31 -5.96
N ASP A 40 10.05 -0.01 -5.92
CA ASP A 40 10.84 -0.76 -6.89
C ASP A 40 10.01 -1.31 -8.07
N GLU A 41 10.66 -2.06 -8.96
CA GLU A 41 10.03 -2.67 -10.13
C GLU A 41 9.03 -3.79 -9.80
N ASN A 42 9.18 -4.43 -8.64
CA ASN A 42 8.34 -5.57 -8.24
C ASN A 42 7.07 -5.13 -7.50
N TYR A 43 7.07 -3.94 -6.92
CA TYR A 43 5.99 -3.45 -6.05
C TYR A 43 4.60 -3.49 -6.70
N ILE A 44 4.50 -3.03 -7.95
CA ILE A 44 3.24 -2.96 -8.70
C ILE A 44 2.58 -4.34 -8.80
N GLU A 45 3.35 -5.35 -9.22
CA GLU A 45 2.87 -6.73 -9.35
C GLU A 45 2.59 -7.36 -7.99
N SER A 46 3.46 -7.13 -7.01
CA SER A 46 3.34 -7.68 -5.66
C SER A 46 2.06 -7.21 -4.93
N LYS A 47 1.57 -6.01 -5.26
CA LYS A 47 0.29 -5.48 -4.75
C LYS A 47 -0.92 -5.87 -5.62
N GLY A 48 -0.72 -6.75 -6.59
CA GLY A 48 -1.78 -7.21 -7.49
C GLY A 48 -2.29 -6.14 -8.46
N TYR A 49 -1.50 -5.07 -8.69
CA TYR A 49 -1.83 -4.09 -9.72
C TYR A 49 -1.45 -4.61 -11.10
N THR A 50 -2.23 -4.25 -12.09
CA THR A 50 -1.96 -4.54 -13.50
C THR A 50 -1.88 -3.24 -14.30
N LEU A 51 -1.05 -3.22 -15.33
CA LEU A 51 -0.95 -2.10 -16.23
C LEU A 51 -2.11 -2.09 -17.24
N ALA A 52 -2.71 -0.91 -17.45
CA ALA A 52 -3.66 -0.66 -18.53
C ALA A 52 -2.94 -0.18 -19.78
N LYS A 53 -1.94 0.70 -19.63
CA LYS A 53 -1.19 1.31 -20.75
C LYS A 53 0.26 1.58 -20.33
N GLY A 54 1.18 1.55 -21.30
CA GLY A 54 2.57 1.88 -21.07
C GLY A 54 3.38 0.74 -20.46
N ARG A 55 4.32 1.06 -19.58
CA ARG A 55 5.22 0.10 -18.90
C ARG A 55 5.35 0.40 -17.42
N ASN A 56 5.80 -0.60 -16.67
CA ASN A 56 6.17 -0.48 -15.26
C ASN A 56 7.53 0.27 -15.08
N ILE A 57 7.82 0.64 -13.84
CA ILE A 57 9.17 1.02 -13.39
C ILE A 57 10.08 -0.18 -13.66
N GLN A 58 11.27 0.09 -14.12
CA GLN A 58 12.29 -0.93 -14.42
C GLN A 58 13.54 -0.67 -13.57
N TYR A 59 14.33 -1.71 -13.34
CA TYR A 59 15.58 -1.62 -12.59
C TYR A 59 16.50 -0.48 -13.07
N MET A 60 16.59 -0.25 -14.39
CA MET A 60 17.40 0.85 -14.96
C MET A 60 16.85 2.25 -14.61
N ASP A 61 15.54 2.37 -14.38
CA ASP A 61 14.95 3.65 -13.95
C ASP A 61 15.32 3.96 -12.50
N ILE A 62 15.41 2.91 -11.67
CA ILE A 62 15.84 2.98 -10.27
C ILE A 62 17.33 3.29 -10.19
N ALA A 63 18.16 2.55 -10.91
CA ALA A 63 19.61 2.71 -10.92
C ALA A 63 20.05 4.11 -11.40
N ASP A 64 19.37 4.65 -12.40
CA ASP A 64 19.66 5.96 -12.99
C ASP A 64 18.93 7.12 -12.28
N ASN A 65 18.17 6.87 -11.22
CA ASN A 65 17.34 7.86 -10.52
C ASN A 65 16.46 8.68 -11.48
N LYS A 66 15.79 8.02 -12.42
CA LYS A 66 14.99 8.72 -13.44
C LYS A 66 13.75 9.37 -12.85
N GLN A 67 13.42 10.56 -13.31
CA GLN A 67 12.18 11.26 -12.96
C GLN A 67 11.02 10.76 -13.85
N ILE A 68 10.63 9.53 -13.61
CA ILE A 68 9.47 8.88 -14.26
C ILE A 68 8.48 8.41 -13.20
N CYS A 69 7.23 8.21 -13.60
CA CYS A 69 6.22 7.66 -12.72
C CYS A 69 5.20 6.80 -13.45
N VAL A 70 4.55 5.93 -12.68
CA VAL A 70 3.34 5.20 -13.06
C VAL A 70 2.20 5.77 -12.25
N ILE A 71 1.04 5.99 -12.84
CA ILE A 71 -0.13 6.61 -12.19
C ILE A 71 -1.33 5.68 -12.18
N GLY A 72 -2.23 5.90 -11.23
CA GLY A 72 -3.53 5.24 -11.18
C GLY A 72 -4.50 5.75 -12.23
N ASP A 73 -5.59 5.00 -12.43
CA ASP A 73 -6.59 5.31 -13.47
C ASP A 73 -7.37 6.58 -13.19
N TYR A 74 -7.61 6.93 -11.92
CA TYR A 74 -8.32 8.16 -11.56
C TYR A 74 -7.62 9.41 -12.11
N ILE A 75 -6.33 9.56 -11.86
CA ILE A 75 -5.53 10.68 -12.37
C ILE A 75 -5.47 10.65 -13.91
N ASN A 76 -5.30 9.47 -14.51
CA ASN A 76 -5.27 9.31 -15.97
C ASN A 76 -6.56 9.84 -16.64
N ARG A 77 -7.72 9.49 -16.09
CA ARG A 77 -9.02 9.92 -16.67
C ARG A 77 -9.32 11.38 -16.39
N THR A 78 -9.16 11.82 -15.14
CA THR A 78 -9.58 13.15 -14.71
C THR A 78 -8.63 14.25 -15.19
N ALA A 79 -7.31 13.97 -15.21
CA ALA A 79 -6.30 14.96 -15.60
C ALA A 79 -5.94 14.93 -17.09
N TYR A 80 -5.98 13.74 -17.72
CA TYR A 80 -5.44 13.54 -19.07
C TYR A 80 -6.45 12.95 -20.07
N GLY A 81 -7.73 12.82 -19.67
CA GLY A 81 -8.76 12.23 -20.54
C GLY A 81 -8.44 10.84 -21.04
N GLY A 82 -7.69 10.05 -20.25
CA GLY A 82 -7.29 8.67 -20.58
C GLY A 82 -6.01 8.53 -21.40
N ASN A 83 -5.27 9.60 -21.66
CA ASN A 83 -4.06 9.62 -22.50
C ASN A 83 -2.85 10.22 -21.75
N ALA A 84 -2.56 9.71 -20.54
CA ALA A 84 -1.50 10.23 -19.68
C ALA A 84 -0.10 9.76 -20.09
N VAL A 85 0.07 8.58 -20.70
CA VAL A 85 1.39 8.03 -21.04
C VAL A 85 2.17 8.99 -21.94
N GLY A 86 3.39 9.32 -21.54
CA GLY A 86 4.27 10.27 -22.21
C GLY A 86 4.10 11.72 -21.75
N GLN A 87 3.01 12.04 -21.07
CA GLN A 87 2.75 13.36 -20.47
C GLN A 87 3.57 13.57 -19.19
N THR A 88 3.45 14.74 -18.59
CA THR A 88 4.22 15.14 -17.42
C THR A 88 3.29 15.54 -16.29
N ILE A 89 3.54 14.99 -15.10
CA ILE A 89 2.88 15.36 -13.83
C ILE A 89 3.88 16.09 -12.93
N LYS A 90 3.41 17.03 -12.11
CA LYS A 90 4.21 17.68 -11.06
C LYS A 90 3.92 17.03 -9.72
N LEU A 91 5.01 16.71 -8.99
CA LEU A 91 4.96 16.28 -7.59
C LEU A 91 5.74 17.33 -6.80
N GLY A 92 5.05 18.16 -6.05
CA GLY A 92 5.65 19.33 -5.43
C GLY A 92 6.35 20.25 -6.44
N ALA A 93 7.66 20.45 -6.27
CA ALA A 93 8.50 21.26 -7.16
C ALA A 93 8.99 20.50 -8.41
N TYR A 94 8.89 19.18 -8.43
CA TYR A 94 9.52 18.32 -9.42
C TYR A 94 8.57 17.88 -10.52
N LYS A 95 9.10 17.64 -11.73
CA LYS A 95 8.34 17.14 -12.89
C LYS A 95 8.72 15.70 -13.17
N PHE A 96 7.72 14.84 -13.34
CA PHE A 96 7.88 13.43 -13.66
C PHE A 96 7.19 13.11 -14.99
N ARG A 97 7.85 12.29 -15.82
CA ARG A 97 7.25 11.76 -17.03
C ARG A 97 6.45 10.51 -16.72
N ILE A 98 5.21 10.46 -17.14
CA ILE A 98 4.33 9.29 -16.98
C ILE A 98 4.73 8.23 -18.01
N VAL A 99 5.13 7.04 -17.54
CA VAL A 99 5.54 5.91 -18.37
C VAL A 99 4.52 4.78 -18.38
N GLY A 100 3.63 4.75 -17.40
CA GLY A 100 2.59 3.73 -17.29
C GLY A 100 1.36 4.24 -16.57
N VAL A 101 0.25 3.56 -16.82
CA VAL A 101 -1.05 3.77 -16.18
C VAL A 101 -1.56 2.43 -15.69
N LEU A 102 -1.98 2.37 -14.43
CA LEU A 102 -2.56 1.18 -13.83
C LEU A 102 -4.01 1.00 -14.28
N LYS A 103 -4.45 -0.25 -14.29
CA LYS A 103 -5.85 -0.59 -14.47
C LYS A 103 -6.63 -0.23 -13.20
N ALA A 104 -7.84 0.34 -13.36
CA ALA A 104 -8.71 0.64 -12.24
C ALA A 104 -9.01 -0.62 -11.40
N LYS A 105 -8.83 -0.52 -10.09
CA LYS A 105 -9.28 -1.52 -9.11
C LYS A 105 -10.72 -1.29 -8.70
N ILE A 106 -11.11 -0.03 -8.58
CA ILE A 106 -12.45 0.38 -8.13
C ILE A 106 -13.31 0.69 -9.34
N SER A 107 -14.39 -0.08 -9.49
CA SER A 107 -15.32 0.08 -10.62
C SER A 107 -16.21 1.31 -10.49
N ASN A 108 -16.48 1.78 -9.27
CA ASN A 108 -17.27 2.98 -9.03
C ASN A 108 -16.38 4.24 -9.12
N HIS A 109 -16.60 5.03 -10.14
CA HIS A 109 -15.83 6.24 -10.44
C HIS A 109 -15.86 7.30 -9.32
N ASP A 110 -16.96 7.39 -8.57
CA ASP A 110 -17.13 8.36 -7.49
C ASP A 110 -16.33 8.00 -6.23
N GLN A 111 -15.86 6.76 -6.13
CA GLN A 111 -15.08 6.25 -5.00
C GLN A 111 -13.58 6.15 -5.30
N GLN A 112 -13.13 6.59 -6.47
CA GLN A 112 -11.73 6.48 -6.85
C GLN A 112 -10.85 7.59 -6.29
N GLU A 113 -11.39 8.76 -5.98
CA GLU A 113 -10.63 9.84 -5.33
C GLU A 113 -10.16 9.40 -3.93
N GLY A 114 -8.87 9.54 -3.65
CA GLY A 114 -8.24 9.09 -2.41
C GLY A 114 -8.11 7.58 -2.24
N SER A 115 -8.39 6.80 -3.27
CA SER A 115 -8.22 5.36 -3.29
C SER A 115 -6.89 4.94 -3.94
N ASP A 116 -6.68 3.62 -4.04
CA ASP A 116 -5.55 3.04 -4.77
C ASP A 116 -5.46 3.51 -6.24
N ASP A 117 -6.61 3.87 -6.85
CA ASP A 117 -6.67 4.40 -8.22
C ASP A 117 -6.23 5.87 -8.32
N ASP A 118 -6.12 6.58 -7.20
CA ASP A 118 -5.61 7.95 -7.07
C ASP A 118 -4.16 7.96 -6.53
N SER A 119 -3.30 7.15 -7.11
CA SER A 119 -1.93 6.97 -6.63
C SER A 119 -0.90 7.25 -7.71
N VAL A 120 0.30 7.66 -7.27
CA VAL A 120 1.47 7.87 -8.11
C VAL A 120 2.63 7.07 -7.57
N TYR A 121 3.27 6.27 -8.42
CA TYR A 121 4.42 5.45 -8.09
C TYR A 121 5.64 5.93 -8.86
N LEU A 122 6.75 6.16 -8.17
CA LEU A 122 8.02 6.59 -8.76
C LEU A 122 9.17 5.72 -8.24
N PRO A 123 10.35 5.70 -8.89
CA PRO A 123 11.50 4.96 -8.38
C PRO A 123 11.88 5.44 -6.96
N TYR A 124 12.00 4.48 -6.01
CA TYR A 124 12.30 4.84 -4.61
C TYR A 124 13.61 5.59 -4.45
N THR A 125 14.62 5.29 -5.28
CA THR A 125 15.90 6.00 -5.28
C THR A 125 15.76 7.47 -5.69
N THR A 126 14.84 7.75 -6.62
CA THR A 126 14.50 9.12 -7.01
C THR A 126 13.78 9.84 -5.87
N ALA A 127 12.80 9.19 -5.22
CA ALA A 127 12.10 9.72 -4.06
C ALA A 127 13.09 10.05 -2.93
N MET A 128 13.91 9.10 -2.50
CA MET A 128 14.96 9.29 -1.47
C MET A 128 15.86 10.47 -1.77
N ARG A 129 16.34 10.59 -3.01
CA ARG A 129 17.20 11.71 -3.42
C ARG A 129 16.48 13.06 -3.31
N LEU A 130 15.19 13.12 -3.64
CA LEU A 130 14.43 14.37 -3.66
C LEU A 130 13.92 14.77 -2.28
N SER A 131 13.64 13.83 -1.39
CA SER A 131 13.31 14.07 0.03
C SER A 131 14.53 14.19 0.93
N ASN A 132 15.75 13.94 0.39
CA ASN A 132 17.00 13.90 1.14
C ASN A 132 16.99 12.85 2.27
N GLU A 133 16.36 11.72 2.01
CA GLU A 133 16.31 10.59 2.93
C GLU A 133 17.38 9.56 2.59
N SER A 134 17.89 8.87 3.61
CA SER A 134 18.97 7.89 3.48
C SER A 134 18.48 6.44 3.40
N SER A 135 17.19 6.19 3.72
CA SER A 135 16.59 4.87 3.74
C SER A 135 15.10 4.94 3.42
N PRO A 136 14.50 3.86 2.87
CA PRO A 136 13.05 3.74 2.77
C PRO A 136 12.38 3.70 4.15
N ASP A 137 11.11 4.11 4.23
CA ASP A 137 10.32 4.11 5.46
C ASP A 137 9.91 2.69 5.87
N SER A 138 9.64 1.86 4.89
CA SER A 138 9.16 0.51 5.10
C SER A 138 9.56 -0.44 3.97
N TYR A 139 9.39 -1.72 4.22
CA TYR A 139 9.59 -2.78 3.25
C TYR A 139 8.36 -3.69 3.22
N SER A 140 7.85 -3.97 2.04
CA SER A 140 6.76 -4.93 1.84
C SER A 140 7.34 -6.27 1.39
N ALA A 141 7.19 -7.30 2.21
CA ALA A 141 7.57 -8.67 1.87
C ALA A 141 6.35 -9.43 1.35
N ILE A 142 6.52 -10.13 0.23
CA ILE A 142 5.48 -10.97 -0.37
C ILE A 142 5.81 -12.42 -0.13
N MET A 143 4.86 -13.14 0.48
CA MET A 143 4.96 -14.57 0.74
C MET A 143 4.60 -15.38 -0.50
N VAL A 144 5.15 -16.58 -0.60
CA VAL A 144 4.81 -17.55 -1.66
C VAL A 144 3.46 -18.20 -1.36
N ASP A 145 3.19 -18.52 -0.07
CA ASP A 145 1.98 -19.17 0.40
C ASP A 145 1.44 -18.46 1.64
N GLU A 146 0.18 -18.06 1.61
CA GLU A 146 -0.51 -17.42 2.74
C GLU A 146 -0.63 -18.35 3.96
N GLY A 147 -0.67 -19.66 3.75
CA GLY A 147 -0.70 -20.66 4.82
C GLY A 147 0.57 -20.70 5.67
N GLN A 148 1.68 -20.14 5.18
CA GLN A 148 2.99 -20.10 5.85
C GLN A 148 3.34 -18.71 6.39
N ALA A 149 2.35 -17.88 6.70
CA ALA A 149 2.55 -16.49 7.11
C ALA A 149 3.44 -16.37 8.38
N ASN A 150 3.27 -17.25 9.34
CA ASN A 150 4.05 -17.22 10.59
C ASN A 150 5.52 -17.62 10.36
N GLU A 151 5.77 -18.62 9.51
CA GLU A 151 7.11 -19.06 9.15
C GLU A 151 7.83 -17.99 8.31
N ALA A 152 7.13 -17.39 7.36
CA ALA A 152 7.64 -16.27 6.55
C ALA A 152 7.99 -15.06 7.43
N LYS A 153 7.12 -14.70 8.38
CA LYS A 153 7.39 -13.64 9.36
C LYS A 153 8.62 -13.94 10.19
N ALA A 154 8.72 -15.15 10.76
CA ALA A 154 9.87 -15.56 11.57
C ALA A 154 11.18 -15.52 10.76
N ALA A 155 11.14 -15.91 9.48
CA ALA A 155 12.31 -15.84 8.58
C ALA A 155 12.75 -14.39 8.32
N VAL A 156 11.80 -13.47 8.16
CA VAL A 156 12.09 -12.03 8.02
C VAL A 156 12.66 -11.46 9.31
N GLU A 157 12.06 -11.75 10.47
CA GLU A 157 12.52 -11.30 11.79
C GLU A 157 13.94 -11.80 12.07
N GLN A 158 14.22 -13.07 11.82
CA GLN A 158 15.56 -13.64 11.97
C GLN A 158 16.56 -12.95 11.03
N GLY A 159 16.19 -12.71 9.79
CA GLY A 159 17.04 -12.00 8.82
C GLY A 159 17.34 -10.56 9.21
N LEU A 160 16.37 -9.86 9.78
CA LEU A 160 16.53 -8.50 10.30
C LEU A 160 17.37 -8.49 11.58
N TYR A 161 17.15 -9.46 12.49
CA TYR A 161 17.97 -9.59 13.69
C TYR A 161 19.45 -9.84 13.35
N ASP A 162 19.72 -10.62 12.32
CA ASP A 162 21.09 -10.88 11.85
C ASP A 162 21.80 -9.59 11.38
N ILE A 163 21.04 -8.63 10.86
CA ILE A 163 21.54 -7.33 10.36
C ILE A 163 21.69 -6.34 11.52
N PHE A 164 20.63 -6.13 12.29
CA PHE A 164 20.55 -5.05 13.28
C PHE A 164 21.06 -5.45 14.66
N LYS A 165 21.12 -6.75 14.97
CA LYS A 165 21.49 -7.31 16.28
C LYS A 165 20.68 -6.74 17.45
N SER A 166 19.45 -6.33 17.18
CA SER A 166 18.52 -5.72 18.15
C SER A 166 17.09 -5.92 17.70
N ASP A 167 16.22 -6.42 18.56
CA ASP A 167 14.80 -6.60 18.29
C ASP A 167 14.00 -5.28 18.30
N ASN A 168 14.58 -4.22 18.86
CA ASN A 168 13.95 -2.91 18.95
C ASN A 168 14.24 -2.00 17.73
N ALA A 169 15.03 -2.48 16.76
CA ALA A 169 15.43 -1.69 15.60
C ALA A 169 14.43 -1.76 14.44
N TYR A 170 13.48 -2.69 14.49
CA TYR A 170 12.49 -2.92 13.43
C TYR A 170 11.18 -3.42 14.03
N TYR A 171 10.13 -3.33 13.23
CA TYR A 171 8.83 -3.90 13.56
C TYR A 171 8.30 -4.68 12.35
N VAL A 172 7.92 -5.94 12.57
CA VAL A 172 7.37 -6.83 11.53
C VAL A 172 5.96 -7.22 11.91
N TYR A 173 5.02 -6.99 11.01
CA TYR A 173 3.63 -7.43 11.16
C TYR A 173 3.12 -8.02 9.84
N SER A 174 2.26 -9.01 9.93
CA SER A 174 1.61 -9.60 8.77
C SER A 174 0.18 -9.08 8.59
N ALA A 175 -0.30 -9.08 7.34
CA ALA A 175 -1.69 -8.70 7.06
C ALA A 175 -2.68 -9.65 7.76
N SER A 176 -2.34 -10.94 7.91
CA SER A 176 -3.15 -11.93 8.63
C SER A 176 -3.29 -11.60 10.12
N GLU A 177 -2.22 -11.18 10.80
CA GLU A 177 -2.29 -10.75 12.21
C GLU A 177 -3.24 -9.55 12.37
N TRP A 178 -3.17 -8.60 11.46
CA TRP A 178 -4.06 -7.43 11.49
C TRP A 178 -5.53 -7.82 11.28
N LEU A 179 -5.82 -8.76 10.36
CA LEU A 179 -7.15 -9.30 10.13
C LEU A 179 -7.68 -10.09 11.35
N GLU A 180 -6.82 -10.88 12.01
CA GLU A 180 -7.18 -11.59 13.24
C GLU A 180 -7.55 -10.61 14.37
N GLU A 181 -6.78 -9.55 14.54
CA GLU A 181 -7.03 -8.51 15.55
C GLU A 181 -8.33 -7.75 15.25
N MET A 182 -8.60 -7.41 13.99
CA MET A 182 -9.89 -6.84 13.56
C MET A 182 -11.06 -7.78 13.86
N ASN A 183 -10.94 -9.07 13.53
CA ASN A 183 -11.98 -10.05 13.82
C ASN A 183 -12.20 -10.21 15.32
N ARG A 184 -11.16 -10.18 16.12
CA ARG A 184 -11.25 -10.19 17.59
C ARG A 184 -12.01 -8.97 18.12
N MET A 185 -11.73 -7.78 17.59
CA MET A 185 -12.43 -6.54 17.93
C MET A 185 -13.91 -6.62 17.54
N ILE A 186 -14.24 -7.09 16.35
CA ILE A 186 -15.62 -7.26 15.88
C ILE A 186 -16.37 -8.24 16.78
N ASN A 187 -15.78 -9.37 17.14
CA ASN A 187 -16.38 -10.35 18.03
C ASN A 187 -16.63 -9.77 19.43
N MET A 188 -15.74 -8.95 19.96
CA MET A 188 -15.93 -8.23 21.22
C MET A 188 -17.18 -7.32 21.16
N VAL A 189 -17.32 -6.54 20.08
CA VAL A 189 -18.50 -5.68 19.87
C VAL A 189 -19.80 -6.51 19.80
N ILE A 190 -19.77 -7.63 19.08
CA ILE A 190 -20.92 -8.55 18.98
C ILE A 190 -21.32 -9.09 20.37
N VAL A 191 -20.35 -9.52 21.19
CA VAL A 191 -20.60 -10.00 22.55
C VAL A 191 -21.26 -8.94 23.42
N ILE A 192 -20.75 -7.69 23.37
CA ILE A 192 -21.32 -6.58 24.12
C ILE A 192 -22.77 -6.30 23.68
N LEU A 193 -23.02 -6.18 22.38
CA LEU A 193 -24.35 -5.93 21.83
C LEU A 193 -25.33 -7.06 22.18
N THR A 194 -24.89 -8.31 22.10
CA THR A 194 -25.69 -9.48 22.48
C THR A 194 -26.02 -9.46 23.96
N GLY A 195 -25.06 -9.05 24.81
CA GLY A 195 -25.30 -8.88 26.24
C GLY A 195 -26.38 -7.82 26.54
N ILE A 196 -26.29 -6.65 25.90
CA ILE A 196 -27.29 -5.56 26.04
C ILE A 196 -28.67 -6.03 25.55
N ALA A 197 -28.72 -6.69 24.38
CA ALA A 197 -29.98 -7.21 23.83
C ALA A 197 -30.61 -8.28 24.74
N SER A 198 -29.79 -9.17 25.31
CA SER A 198 -30.25 -10.20 26.24
C SER A 198 -30.83 -9.60 27.50
N ILE A 199 -30.20 -8.61 28.10
CA ILE A 199 -30.73 -7.89 29.28
C ILE A 199 -32.04 -7.18 28.93
N SER A 200 -32.08 -6.49 27.79
CA SER A 200 -33.28 -5.80 27.32
C SER A 200 -34.45 -6.76 27.11
N LEU A 201 -34.19 -7.92 26.53
CA LEU A 201 -35.19 -8.97 26.31
C LEU A 201 -35.71 -9.55 27.66
N LEU A 202 -34.82 -9.78 28.61
CA LEU A 202 -35.20 -10.24 29.97
C LEU A 202 -36.09 -9.22 30.68
N VAL A 203 -35.70 -7.94 30.68
CA VAL A 203 -36.47 -6.86 31.29
C VAL A 203 -37.84 -6.72 30.62
N GLY A 204 -37.87 -6.72 29.28
CA GLY A 204 -39.11 -6.67 28.51
C GLY A 204 -40.01 -7.87 28.74
N GLY A 205 -39.44 -9.09 28.80
CA GLY A 205 -40.16 -10.31 29.12
C GLY A 205 -40.81 -10.33 30.50
N ILE A 206 -40.10 -9.89 31.52
CA ILE A 206 -40.62 -9.76 32.89
C ILE A 206 -41.73 -8.67 32.94
N GLY A 207 -41.57 -7.58 32.19
CA GLY A 207 -42.60 -6.54 32.10
C GLY A 207 -43.92 -7.05 31.49
N ILE A 208 -43.88 -7.86 30.47
CA ILE A 208 -45.07 -8.47 29.84
C ILE A 208 -45.70 -9.52 30.74
N MET A 209 -44.91 -10.28 31.49
CA MET A 209 -45.42 -11.33 32.37
C MET A 209 -46.12 -10.79 33.64
N ASN A 210 -45.91 -9.50 33.99
CA ASN A 210 -46.46 -8.83 35.15
C ASN A 210 -47.73 -8.00 34.84
N ILE A 211 -48.27 -8.11 33.61
CA ILE A 211 -49.57 -7.58 33.17
C ILE A 211 -50.59 -8.73 33.05
#